data_50e2633d5aa62e2c22e17529f8d35e25
#
_entry.id   50e2633d5aa62e2c22e17529f8d35e25
#
_cell.length_a   1.000
_cell.length_b   1.000
_cell.length_c   1.000
_cell.angle_alpha   90.00
_cell.angle_beta   90.00
_cell.angle_gamma   90.00
#
_symmetry.space_group_name_H-M   'P 1'
#
loop_
_entity.id
_entity.type
_entity.pdbx_description
1 polymer ?
#
loop_
_entity_poly.entity_id
_entity_poly.type
_entity_poly.pdbx_seq_one_letter_code
_entity_poly.pdbx_strand_id
1 'polypeptide(L)'
;MVSDKVKFIEDLTKGISHGKSSRPFFDHVHSTSKIMKGLFPQNQYLSDAALFHSVYGTSYFEFESDITREQVISLIGTEAEKLVYLFCSLKNRTLQILQHKFEPELQKDLYKLEYANLLEDTSYRSKTSQSISPLIVFILNLIRSNLKDHYSISLPPIPFHPIIVE
;
A
#
# COMPACT_ATOMS: atom_id res chain seq x y z
N MET A 1 17.45 7.01 -15.21
CA MET A 1 17.37 8.06 -14.18
C MET A 1 16.34 7.64 -13.15
N VAL A 2 16.67 7.71 -11.88
CA VAL A 2 15.70 7.57 -10.78
C VAL A 2 14.79 8.81 -10.83
N SER A 3 13.47 8.62 -10.75
CA SER A 3 12.55 9.76 -10.76
C SER A 3 12.71 10.60 -9.49
N ASP A 4 12.46 11.91 -9.57
CA ASP A 4 12.55 12.84 -8.43
C ASP A 4 11.68 12.39 -7.23
N LYS A 5 10.52 11.77 -7.51
CA LYS A 5 9.62 11.19 -6.50
C LYS A 5 10.27 10.06 -5.70
N VAL A 6 10.93 9.16 -6.40
CA VAL A 6 11.60 7.99 -5.78
C VAL A 6 12.77 8.48 -4.92
N LYS A 7 13.59 9.38 -5.46
CA LYS A 7 14.70 9.98 -4.71
C LYS A 7 14.21 10.74 -3.48
N PHE A 8 13.13 11.50 -3.62
CA PHE A 8 12.51 12.23 -2.52
C PHE A 8 12.12 11.30 -1.36
N ILE A 9 11.40 10.20 -1.67
CA ILE A 9 10.99 9.22 -0.64
C ILE A 9 12.20 8.49 -0.05
N GLU A 10 13.20 8.13 -0.87
CA GLU A 10 14.43 7.51 -0.39
C GLU A 10 15.16 8.40 0.61
N ASP A 11 15.34 9.68 0.30
CA ASP A 11 16.00 10.65 1.18
C ASP A 11 15.17 10.91 2.46
N LEU A 12 13.84 11.04 2.33
CA LEU A 12 12.92 11.27 3.45
C LEU A 12 12.88 10.11 4.43
N THR A 13 12.99 8.88 3.94
CA THR A 13 12.87 7.67 4.76
C THR A 13 14.23 7.05 5.14
N LYS A 14 15.32 7.77 4.88
CA LYS A 14 16.68 7.31 5.18
C LYS A 14 16.85 6.99 6.66
N GLY A 15 17.30 5.77 6.96
CA GLY A 15 17.51 5.30 8.34
C GLY A 15 16.25 4.84 9.06
N ILE A 16 15.09 4.86 8.40
CA ILE A 16 13.83 4.39 8.97
C ILE A 16 13.62 2.92 8.60
N SER A 17 13.24 2.10 9.58
CA SER A 17 12.96 0.68 9.41
C SER A 17 11.45 0.43 9.29
N HIS A 18 11.07 -0.56 8.50
CA HIS A 18 9.69 -1.01 8.37
C HIS A 18 9.28 -1.87 9.56
N GLY A 19 8.42 -1.33 10.43
CA GLY A 19 7.94 -2.02 11.63
C GLY A 19 9.06 -2.41 12.58
N LYS A 20 8.99 -3.64 13.14
CA LYS A 20 10.01 -4.21 14.03
C LYS A 20 11.15 -4.92 13.29
N SER A 21 11.15 -4.90 11.96
CA SER A 21 12.18 -5.52 11.15
C SER A 21 13.36 -4.56 10.92
N SER A 22 14.52 -5.08 10.55
CA SER A 22 15.66 -4.27 10.09
C SER A 22 15.53 -3.85 8.62
N ARG A 23 14.43 -4.19 7.97
CA ARG A 23 14.17 -3.85 6.57
C ARG A 23 14.04 -2.33 6.41
N PRO A 24 14.75 -1.72 5.43
CA PRO A 24 14.54 -0.31 5.13
C PRO A 24 13.07 -0.01 4.75
N PHE A 25 12.52 1.06 5.32
CA PHE A 25 11.14 1.45 5.00
C PHE A 25 10.96 1.80 3.52
N PHE A 26 11.97 2.42 2.91
CA PHE A 26 12.01 2.68 1.48
C PHE A 26 11.75 1.42 0.63
N ASP A 27 12.34 0.28 0.98
CA ASP A 27 12.16 -0.97 0.23
C ASP A 27 10.68 -1.40 0.20
N HIS A 28 9.96 -1.22 1.30
CA HIS A 28 8.54 -1.52 1.39
C HIS A 28 7.72 -0.63 0.45
N VAL A 29 7.83 0.70 0.57
CA VAL A 29 7.00 1.61 -0.22
C VAL A 29 7.34 1.56 -1.71
N HIS A 30 8.62 1.39 -2.05
CA HIS A 30 9.08 1.24 -3.43
C HIS A 30 8.58 -0.07 -4.06
N SER A 31 8.62 -1.18 -3.32
CA SER A 31 8.10 -2.46 -3.78
C SER A 31 6.56 -2.45 -3.92
N THR A 32 5.85 -1.80 -2.99
CA THR A 32 4.40 -1.59 -3.09
C THR A 32 4.03 -0.82 -4.37
N SER A 33 4.79 0.24 -4.68
CA SER A 33 4.62 1.02 -5.92
C SER A 33 4.84 0.17 -7.18
N LYS A 34 5.85 -0.70 -7.18
CA LYS A 34 6.11 -1.63 -8.30
C LYS A 34 4.98 -2.64 -8.49
N ILE A 35 4.46 -3.20 -7.39
CA ILE A 35 3.29 -4.09 -7.43
C ILE A 35 2.10 -3.36 -8.01
N MET A 36 1.82 -2.16 -7.54
CA MET A 36 0.71 -1.34 -8.03
C MET A 36 0.82 -1.06 -9.52
N LYS A 37 2.01 -0.67 -9.98
CA LYS A 37 2.29 -0.44 -11.40
C LYS A 37 2.12 -1.71 -12.26
N GLY A 38 2.52 -2.87 -11.73
CA GLY A 38 2.35 -4.15 -12.41
C GLY A 38 0.89 -4.58 -12.54
N LEU A 39 0.09 -4.36 -11.49
CA LEU A 39 -1.34 -4.72 -11.47
C LEU A 39 -2.23 -3.72 -12.23
N PHE A 40 -1.89 -2.44 -12.21
CA PHE A 40 -2.70 -1.35 -12.77
C PHE A 40 -1.84 -0.39 -13.61
N PRO A 41 -1.22 -0.87 -14.71
CA PRO A 41 -0.23 -0.10 -15.48
C PRO A 41 -0.80 1.17 -16.13
N GLN A 42 -2.12 1.25 -16.32
CA GLN A 42 -2.79 2.41 -16.94
C GLN A 42 -3.02 3.56 -15.95
N ASN A 43 -2.80 3.35 -14.65
CA ASN A 43 -3.11 4.31 -13.59
C ASN A 43 -1.85 4.75 -12.87
N GLN A 44 -1.09 5.68 -13.46
CA GLN A 44 0.18 6.16 -12.88
C GLN A 44 -0.01 6.75 -11.47
N TYR A 45 -1.11 7.48 -11.21
CA TYR A 45 -1.39 8.07 -9.91
C TYR A 45 -1.49 7.03 -8.79
N LEU A 46 -1.93 5.79 -9.08
CA LEU A 46 -2.00 4.71 -8.09
C LEU A 46 -0.61 4.22 -7.68
N SER A 47 0.33 4.12 -8.63
CA SER A 47 1.71 3.75 -8.29
C SER A 47 2.42 4.86 -7.52
N ASP A 48 2.11 6.12 -7.82
CA ASP A 48 2.59 7.27 -7.06
C ASP A 48 1.99 7.29 -5.65
N ALA A 49 0.68 7.06 -5.52
CA ALA A 49 0.04 6.92 -4.21
C ALA A 49 0.63 5.76 -3.39
N ALA A 50 0.93 4.62 -4.03
CA ALA A 50 1.57 3.49 -3.37
C ALA A 50 3.01 3.79 -2.90
N LEU A 51 3.77 4.61 -3.62
CA LEU A 51 5.08 5.07 -3.20
C LEU A 51 5.02 5.97 -1.95
N PHE A 52 3.95 6.76 -1.82
CA PHE A 52 3.76 7.76 -0.76
C PHE A 52 2.78 7.30 0.35
N HIS A 53 2.26 6.08 0.32
CA HIS A 53 1.13 5.62 1.12
C HIS A 53 1.27 5.71 2.65
N SER A 54 2.45 6.02 3.14
CA SER A 54 2.72 6.22 4.57
C SER A 54 3.45 7.52 4.89
N VAL A 55 3.52 8.45 3.93
CA VAL A 55 4.30 9.70 4.06
C VAL A 55 3.84 10.61 5.20
N TYR A 56 2.58 10.52 5.59
CA TYR A 56 2.00 11.25 6.72
C TYR A 56 1.95 10.43 8.02
N GLY A 57 2.56 9.24 8.05
CA GLY A 57 2.37 8.26 9.10
C GLY A 57 1.03 7.53 8.97
N THR A 58 0.89 6.45 9.70
CA THR A 58 -0.36 5.67 9.78
C THR A 58 -0.57 5.19 11.21
N SER A 59 -1.76 4.65 11.54
CA SER A 59 -1.99 4.05 12.85
C SER A 59 -1.09 2.83 13.15
N TYR A 60 -0.42 2.29 12.14
CA TYR A 60 0.51 1.15 12.25
C TYR A 60 1.98 1.55 12.16
N PHE A 61 2.24 2.77 11.71
CA PHE A 61 3.58 3.29 11.45
C PHE A 61 3.63 4.78 11.78
N GLU A 62 4.19 5.08 12.95
CA GLU A 62 4.44 6.47 13.35
C GLU A 62 5.65 7.00 12.58
N PHE A 63 5.41 8.04 11.82
CA PHE A 63 6.41 8.74 11.05
C PHE A 63 6.19 10.23 11.18
N GLU A 64 7.13 10.89 11.82
CA GLU A 64 7.12 12.34 11.96
C GLU A 64 7.94 12.96 10.84
N SER A 65 7.31 13.74 10.00
CA SER A 65 7.98 14.58 9.00
C SER A 65 7.31 15.93 8.90
N ASP A 66 8.08 16.96 8.59
CA ASP A 66 7.58 18.32 8.35
C ASP A 66 6.98 18.47 6.94
N ILE A 67 6.72 17.37 6.25
CA ILE A 67 6.20 17.42 4.89
C ILE A 67 4.76 17.94 4.87
N THR A 68 4.49 18.93 4.05
CA THR A 68 3.15 19.46 3.86
C THR A 68 2.40 18.76 2.74
N ARG A 69 1.07 18.87 2.75
CA ARG A 69 0.23 18.33 1.67
C ARG A 69 0.55 18.98 0.32
N GLU A 70 0.84 20.28 0.31
CA GLU A 70 1.21 21.05 -0.89
C GLU A 70 2.50 20.50 -1.52
N GLN A 71 3.48 20.15 -0.71
CA GLN A 71 4.71 19.52 -1.20
C GLN A 71 4.43 18.15 -1.83
N VAL A 72 3.60 17.32 -1.19
CA VAL A 72 3.21 16.03 -1.75
C VAL A 72 2.41 16.20 -3.04
N ILE A 73 1.44 17.12 -3.08
CA ILE A 73 0.67 17.46 -4.29
C ILE A 73 1.61 17.85 -5.44
N SER A 74 2.62 18.66 -5.17
CA SER A 74 3.58 19.08 -6.21
C SER A 74 4.37 17.91 -6.80
N LEU A 75 4.57 16.85 -6.03
CA LEU A 75 5.31 15.64 -6.44
C LEU A 75 4.45 14.61 -7.17
N ILE A 76 3.25 14.32 -6.65
CA ILE A 76 2.41 13.22 -7.12
C ILE A 76 1.04 13.64 -7.67
N GLY A 77 0.71 14.91 -7.60
CA GLY A 77 -0.58 15.44 -8.03
C GLY A 77 -1.70 15.29 -6.98
N THR A 78 -2.75 16.06 -7.18
CA THR A 78 -3.87 16.17 -6.22
C THR A 78 -4.61 14.86 -6.03
N GLU A 79 -4.81 14.09 -7.10
CA GLU A 79 -5.57 12.83 -7.06
C GLU A 79 -4.86 11.76 -6.22
N ALA A 80 -3.56 11.56 -6.48
CA ALA A 80 -2.74 10.63 -5.71
C ALA A 80 -2.61 11.06 -4.25
N GLU A 81 -2.37 12.34 -3.99
CA GLU A 81 -2.25 12.87 -2.63
C GLU A 81 -3.53 12.70 -1.81
N LYS A 82 -4.69 12.97 -2.40
CA LYS A 82 -5.99 12.77 -1.75
C LYS A 82 -6.18 11.32 -1.27
N LEU A 83 -5.81 10.36 -2.12
CA LEU A 83 -5.84 8.94 -1.76
C LEU A 83 -4.86 8.63 -0.62
N VAL A 84 -3.62 9.13 -0.69
CA VAL A 84 -2.58 8.97 0.34
C VAL A 84 -3.02 9.56 1.67
N TYR A 85 -3.53 10.79 1.66
CA TYR A 85 -3.97 11.47 2.89
C TYR A 85 -5.09 10.69 3.59
N LEU A 86 -6.09 10.25 2.84
CA LEU A 86 -7.15 9.42 3.40
C LEU A 86 -6.58 8.10 3.94
N PHE A 87 -5.77 7.39 3.15
CA PHE A 87 -5.18 6.11 3.54
C PHE A 87 -4.36 6.20 4.84
N CYS A 88 -3.59 7.27 5.01
CA CYS A 88 -2.84 7.53 6.24
C CYS A 88 -3.73 7.86 7.44
N SER A 89 -4.85 8.55 7.23
CA SER A 89 -5.75 9.01 8.29
C SER A 89 -6.67 7.93 8.87
N LEU A 90 -6.86 6.80 8.16
CA LEU A 90 -7.77 5.73 8.58
C LEU A 90 -7.22 4.95 9.78
N LYS A 91 -7.94 4.99 10.90
CA LYS A 91 -7.71 4.09 12.05
C LYS A 91 -8.33 2.73 11.75
N ASN A 92 -7.64 1.62 12.11
CA ASN A 92 -8.09 0.27 11.73
C ASN A 92 -8.40 0.19 10.21
N ARG A 93 -7.49 0.72 9.40
CA ARG A 93 -7.65 0.99 7.97
C ARG A 93 -8.27 -0.17 7.19
N THR A 94 -7.74 -1.36 7.31
CA THR A 94 -8.25 -2.55 6.61
C THR A 94 -9.73 -2.77 6.88
N LEU A 95 -10.16 -2.69 8.15
CA LEU A 95 -11.56 -2.87 8.52
C LEU A 95 -12.45 -1.77 7.91
N GLN A 96 -12.01 -0.51 7.96
CA GLN A 96 -12.79 0.59 7.39
C GLN A 96 -12.92 0.46 5.87
N ILE A 97 -11.88 0.04 5.18
CA ILE A 97 -11.92 -0.22 3.74
C ILE A 97 -12.89 -1.37 3.43
N LEU A 98 -12.86 -2.46 4.19
CA LEU A 98 -13.76 -3.60 4.00
C LEU A 98 -15.23 -3.29 4.31
N GLN A 99 -15.53 -2.26 5.10
CA GLN A 99 -16.91 -1.82 5.36
C GLN A 99 -17.60 -1.15 4.17
N HIS A 100 -16.87 -0.87 3.10
CA HIS A 100 -17.41 -0.32 1.84
C HIS A 100 -18.21 0.98 2.03
N LYS A 101 -17.64 1.94 2.78
CA LYS A 101 -18.33 3.17 3.18
C LYS A 101 -17.94 4.41 2.37
N PHE A 102 -16.97 4.28 1.48
CA PHE A 102 -16.45 5.39 0.71
C PHE A 102 -17.20 5.52 -0.62
N GLU A 103 -17.07 6.65 -1.22
CA GLU A 103 -17.57 6.92 -2.55
C GLU A 103 -16.95 5.92 -3.56
N PRO A 104 -17.72 5.42 -4.57
CA PRO A 104 -17.32 4.23 -5.36
C PRO A 104 -15.92 4.26 -5.97
N GLU A 105 -15.51 5.37 -6.60
CA GLU A 105 -14.17 5.45 -7.21
C GLU A 105 -13.06 5.44 -6.15
N LEU A 106 -13.27 6.17 -5.07
CA LEU A 106 -12.34 6.22 -3.94
C LEU A 106 -12.26 4.86 -3.22
N GLN A 107 -13.40 4.20 -3.03
CA GLN A 107 -13.48 2.85 -2.45
C GLN A 107 -12.68 1.85 -3.29
N LYS A 108 -12.85 1.90 -4.60
CA LYS A 108 -12.11 1.07 -5.56
C LYS A 108 -10.59 1.25 -5.42
N ASP A 109 -10.14 2.49 -5.33
CA ASP A 109 -8.72 2.82 -5.24
C ASP A 109 -8.13 2.47 -3.86
N LEU A 110 -8.90 2.62 -2.79
CA LEU A 110 -8.53 2.15 -1.45
C LEU A 110 -8.35 0.62 -1.43
N TYR A 111 -9.23 -0.15 -2.07
CA TYR A 111 -9.07 -1.59 -2.21
C TYR A 111 -7.77 -1.95 -2.95
N LYS A 112 -7.47 -1.27 -4.06
CA LYS A 112 -6.23 -1.51 -4.82
C LYS A 112 -4.99 -1.21 -3.99
N LEU A 113 -4.99 -0.07 -3.29
CA LEU A 113 -3.85 0.36 -2.49
C LEU A 113 -3.61 -0.57 -1.29
N GLU A 114 -4.66 -0.93 -0.55
CA GLU A 114 -4.56 -1.87 0.57
C GLU A 114 -4.14 -3.27 0.09
N TYR A 115 -4.67 -3.73 -1.05
CA TYR A 115 -4.25 -4.99 -1.65
C TYR A 115 -2.75 -5.01 -1.97
N ALA A 116 -2.24 -3.99 -2.64
CA ALA A 116 -0.83 -3.91 -3.00
C ALA A 116 0.08 -3.83 -1.76
N ASN A 117 -0.35 -3.08 -0.74
CA ASN A 117 0.35 -2.94 0.54
C ASN A 117 0.45 -4.28 1.29
N LEU A 118 -0.66 -5.00 1.44
CA LEU A 118 -0.68 -6.31 2.10
C LEU A 118 0.02 -7.39 1.28
N LEU A 119 -0.12 -7.38 -0.04
CA LEU A 119 0.55 -8.31 -0.93
C LEU A 119 2.07 -8.15 -0.87
N GLU A 120 2.55 -6.92 -0.78
CA GLU A 120 3.98 -6.61 -0.66
C GLU A 120 4.58 -7.19 0.64
N ASP A 121 3.96 -6.92 1.78
CA ASP A 121 4.43 -7.42 3.07
C ASP A 121 4.40 -8.96 3.11
N THR A 122 3.34 -9.57 2.57
CA THR A 122 3.21 -11.03 2.48
C THR A 122 4.28 -11.63 1.57
N SER A 123 4.57 -10.98 0.44
CA SER A 123 5.65 -11.41 -0.49
C SER A 123 7.02 -11.34 0.16
N TYR A 124 7.29 -10.28 0.90
CA TYR A 124 8.54 -10.14 1.65
C TYR A 124 8.69 -11.23 2.70
N ARG A 125 7.66 -11.49 3.50
CA ARG A 125 7.64 -12.55 4.52
C ARG A 125 7.88 -13.94 3.90
N SER A 126 7.22 -14.23 2.79
CA SER A 126 7.43 -15.48 2.05
C SER A 126 8.88 -15.66 1.61
N LYS A 127 9.49 -14.63 1.03
CA LYS A 127 10.88 -14.67 0.54
C LYS A 127 11.91 -14.78 1.67
N THR A 128 11.58 -14.30 2.85
CA THR A 128 12.46 -14.32 4.04
C THR A 128 12.13 -15.45 5.00
N SER A 129 11.31 -16.43 4.57
CA SER A 129 10.89 -17.59 5.37
C SER A 129 10.20 -17.22 6.70
N GLN A 130 9.53 -16.06 6.72
CA GLN A 130 8.72 -15.63 7.86
C GLN A 130 7.30 -16.19 7.76
N SER A 131 6.63 -16.37 8.91
CA SER A 131 5.25 -16.83 8.95
C SER A 131 4.30 -15.84 8.26
N ILE A 132 3.36 -16.37 7.48
CA ILE A 132 2.28 -15.62 6.83
C ILE A 132 1.00 -15.88 7.61
N SER A 133 0.37 -14.81 8.10
CA SER A 133 -0.89 -14.92 8.81
C SER A 133 -2.03 -15.41 7.90
N PRO A 134 -2.77 -16.48 8.28
CA PRO A 134 -3.96 -16.91 7.54
C PRO A 134 -5.00 -15.80 7.39
N LEU A 135 -5.11 -14.90 8.39
CA LEU A 135 -6.00 -13.75 8.34
C LEU A 135 -5.64 -12.79 7.20
N ILE A 136 -4.35 -12.52 6.98
CA ILE A 136 -3.92 -11.64 5.88
C ILE A 136 -4.23 -12.27 4.53
N VAL A 137 -4.02 -13.58 4.37
CA VAL A 137 -4.38 -14.29 3.13
C VAL A 137 -5.90 -14.24 2.89
N PHE A 138 -6.70 -14.40 3.95
CA PHE A 138 -8.16 -14.24 3.89
C PHE A 138 -8.56 -12.82 3.46
N ILE A 139 -7.97 -11.79 4.05
CA ILE A 139 -8.23 -10.38 3.70
C ILE A 139 -7.87 -10.10 2.25
N LEU A 140 -6.72 -10.56 1.77
CA LEU A 140 -6.31 -10.42 0.37
C LEU A 140 -7.33 -11.04 -0.58
N ASN A 141 -7.83 -12.25 -0.28
CA ASN A 141 -8.86 -12.90 -1.09
C ASN A 141 -10.19 -12.15 -1.03
N LEU A 142 -10.57 -11.61 0.12
CA LEU A 142 -11.79 -10.80 0.27
C LEU A 142 -11.72 -9.51 -0.55
N ILE A 143 -10.58 -8.81 -0.53
CA ILE A 143 -10.37 -7.61 -1.37
C ILE A 143 -10.45 -7.97 -2.86
N ARG A 144 -9.83 -9.09 -3.29
CA ARG A 144 -9.94 -9.58 -4.67
C ARG A 144 -11.38 -9.84 -5.09
N SER A 145 -12.17 -10.49 -4.23
CA SER A 145 -13.59 -10.74 -4.47
C SER A 145 -14.35 -9.43 -4.62
N ASN A 146 -14.18 -8.48 -3.70
CA ASN A 146 -14.82 -7.18 -3.77
C ASN A 146 -14.46 -6.39 -5.05
N LEU A 147 -13.20 -6.41 -5.46
CA LEU A 147 -12.76 -5.78 -6.72
C LEU A 147 -13.41 -6.42 -7.93
N LYS A 148 -13.55 -7.76 -7.95
CA LYS A 148 -14.23 -8.47 -9.03
C LYS A 148 -15.74 -8.19 -9.04
N ASP A 149 -16.39 -8.32 -7.89
CA ASP A 149 -17.84 -8.33 -7.78
C ASP A 149 -18.45 -6.94 -7.94
N HIS A 150 -17.77 -5.90 -7.43
CA HIS A 150 -18.29 -4.52 -7.48
C HIS A 150 -17.70 -3.66 -8.61
N TYR A 151 -16.50 -4.01 -9.10
CA TYR A 151 -15.78 -3.17 -10.06
C TYR A 151 -15.33 -3.91 -11.32
N SER A 152 -15.64 -5.20 -11.45
CA SER A 152 -15.25 -6.05 -12.59
C SER A 152 -13.73 -6.13 -12.79
N ILE A 153 -12.96 -6.00 -11.71
CA ILE A 153 -11.49 -6.06 -11.72
C ILE A 153 -11.05 -7.44 -11.26
N SER A 154 -10.49 -8.23 -12.17
CA SER A 154 -9.94 -9.55 -11.85
C SER A 154 -8.44 -9.47 -11.61
N LEU A 155 -8.01 -9.84 -10.42
CA LEU A 155 -6.60 -9.94 -10.05
C LEU A 155 -6.10 -11.38 -10.12
N PRO A 156 -4.80 -11.60 -10.38
CA PRO A 156 -4.23 -12.95 -10.38
C PRO A 156 -4.39 -13.63 -9.01
N PRO A 157 -4.35 -14.95 -8.97
CA PRO A 157 -4.36 -15.69 -7.70
C PRO A 157 -3.22 -15.25 -6.79
N ILE A 158 -3.45 -15.31 -5.47
CA ILE A 158 -2.42 -15.01 -4.48
C ILE A 158 -1.41 -16.18 -4.52
N PRO A 159 -0.11 -15.89 -4.71
CA PRO A 159 0.91 -16.93 -4.90
C PRO A 159 1.38 -17.58 -3.59
N PHE A 160 0.66 -17.36 -2.47
CA PHE A 160 1.06 -17.85 -1.16
C PHE A 160 -0.02 -18.76 -0.57
N HIS A 161 0.43 -19.84 0.08
CA HIS A 161 -0.38 -20.60 1.01
C HIS A 161 -0.01 -20.19 2.44
N PRO A 162 -0.99 -20.11 3.38
CA PRO A 162 -0.66 -19.90 4.78
C PRO A 162 0.28 -21.04 5.24
N ILE A 163 1.43 -20.68 5.77
CA ILE A 163 2.25 -21.65 6.50
C ILE A 163 1.58 -21.79 7.87
N ILE A 164 0.83 -22.86 8.04
CA ILE A 164 0.32 -23.26 9.35
C ILE A 164 1.52 -23.81 10.09
N VAL A 165 2.04 -23.07 11.05
CA VAL A 165 3.01 -23.59 12.02
C VAL A 165 2.14 -24.32 13.05
N GLU A 166 2.24 -25.67 13.05
CA GLU A 166 1.68 -26.52 14.08
C GLU A 166 2.36 -26.28 15.43
#